data_3dbf0de978dc98dfa9e098f825592e49
#
_entry.id   3dbf0de978dc98dfa9e098f825592e49
#
_cell.length_a   1.000
_cell.length_b   1.000
_cell.length_c   1.000
_cell.angle_alpha   90.00
_cell.angle_beta   90.00
_cell.angle_gamma   90.00
#
_symmetry.space_group_name_H-M   'P 1'
#
loop_
_entity.id
_entity.type
_entity.pdbx_description
1 polymer ?
#
loop_
_entity_poly.entity_id
_entity_poly.type
_entity_poly.pdbx_seq_one_letter_code
_entity_poly.pdbx_strand_id
1 'polypeptide(L)'
;MKPNKPQLLLLLLLATVCSCADLDRYPDVESVFQTTFNSLPPKDVTGLQGDGHAFRDNSTNYLRFNAPPATVKRLVGNTFALTTAATFKDGISGQTPTWWRPTASSTTKFYSSTGFHPTFSSGDAYYSYDSNAQLVHLYWDGWD
;
A
#
# COMPACT_ATOMS: atom_id res chain seq x y z
N MET A 1 15.77 -44.04 43.24
CA MET A 1 16.01 -43.90 41.82
C MET A 1 16.16 -42.42 41.49
N LYS A 2 17.35 -41.99 41.11
CA LYS A 2 17.59 -40.59 40.70
C LYS A 2 17.24 -40.45 39.21
N PRO A 3 16.43 -39.49 38.79
CA PRO A 3 16.16 -39.28 37.38
C PRO A 3 17.40 -38.70 36.66
N ASN A 4 17.72 -39.31 35.53
CA ASN A 4 18.84 -38.94 34.68
C ASN A 4 18.66 -37.54 34.08
N LYS A 5 19.60 -36.66 34.38
CA LYS A 5 19.68 -35.26 33.93
C LYS A 5 19.83 -34.99 32.40
N PRO A 6 20.07 -35.95 31.49
CA PRO A 6 20.21 -35.62 30.08
C PRO A 6 18.89 -35.49 29.30
N GLN A 7 17.74 -35.95 29.85
CA GLN A 7 16.47 -35.85 29.11
C GLN A 7 15.77 -34.49 29.20
N LEU A 8 16.15 -33.64 30.15
CA LEU A 8 15.55 -32.30 30.32
C LEU A 8 16.18 -31.24 29.38
N LEU A 9 17.38 -31.53 28.87
CA LEU A 9 18.09 -30.57 28.00
C LEU A 9 17.67 -30.65 26.53
N LEU A 10 17.05 -31.77 26.13
CA LEU A 10 16.63 -31.99 24.74
C LEU A 10 15.24 -31.38 24.43
N LEU A 11 14.45 -31.10 25.46
CA LEU A 11 13.12 -30.48 25.29
C LEU A 11 13.14 -28.96 25.24
N LEU A 12 14.27 -28.32 25.58
CA LEU A 12 14.42 -26.85 25.53
C LEU A 12 14.97 -26.37 24.19
N LEU A 13 15.42 -27.23 23.30
CA LEU A 13 16.00 -26.83 21.99
C LEU A 13 15.00 -26.87 20.82
N LEU A 14 13.77 -27.29 21.05
CA LEU A 14 12.74 -27.34 19.97
C LEU A 14 11.75 -26.16 19.96
N ALA A 15 11.94 -25.17 20.85
CA ALA A 15 11.01 -24.03 20.97
C ALA A 15 11.45 -22.75 20.26
N THR A 16 12.47 -22.78 19.41
CA THR A 16 13.01 -21.55 18.80
C THR A 16 13.22 -21.66 17.31
N VAL A 17 12.24 -22.07 16.54
CA VAL A 17 12.20 -21.73 15.10
C VAL A 17 10.75 -21.68 14.62
N CYS A 18 9.99 -20.72 15.10
CA CYS A 18 8.85 -20.20 14.36
C CYS A 18 9.01 -18.70 14.32
N SER A 19 10.11 -18.25 13.70
CA SER A 19 10.17 -16.90 13.18
C SER A 19 9.26 -16.90 11.96
N CYS A 20 7.96 -16.71 12.19
CA CYS A 20 7.06 -16.26 11.16
C CYS A 20 7.71 -14.99 10.59
N ALA A 21 8.00 -14.99 9.29
CA ALA A 21 8.35 -13.77 8.60
C ALA A 21 7.13 -12.85 8.74
N ASP A 22 7.17 -11.96 9.74
CA ASP A 22 6.12 -10.99 9.97
C ASP A 22 6.10 -10.06 8.74
N LEU A 23 4.95 -10.03 8.07
CA LEU A 23 4.62 -8.92 7.18
C LEU A 23 4.63 -7.67 8.06
N ASP A 24 5.62 -6.81 7.89
CA ASP A 24 5.69 -5.55 8.60
C ASP A 24 4.59 -4.62 8.07
N ARG A 25 3.50 -4.49 8.82
CA ARG A 25 2.50 -3.48 8.56
C ARG A 25 3.01 -2.12 9.01
N TYR A 26 2.72 -1.11 8.22
CA TYR A 26 3.01 0.26 8.64
C TYR A 26 2.20 0.63 9.88
N PRO A 27 2.79 1.34 10.86
CA PRO A 27 2.18 1.58 12.16
C PRO A 27 0.93 2.46 12.10
N ASP A 28 0.86 3.34 11.11
CA ASP A 28 -0.24 4.31 10.95
C ASP A 28 -0.41 4.73 9.48
N VAL A 29 -1.49 5.45 9.22
CA VAL A 29 -1.84 5.89 7.87
C VAL A 29 -0.89 6.97 7.33
N GLU A 30 -0.28 7.78 8.18
CA GLU A 30 0.72 8.77 7.76
C GLU A 30 1.97 8.10 7.23
N SER A 31 2.40 7.01 7.87
CA SER A 31 3.52 6.19 7.41
C SER A 31 3.24 5.57 6.04
N VAL A 32 2.01 5.06 5.81
CA VAL A 32 1.59 4.56 4.49
C VAL A 32 1.64 5.67 3.44
N PHE A 33 1.12 6.85 3.77
CA PHE A 33 1.13 8.01 2.87
C PHE A 33 2.57 8.46 2.58
N GLN A 34 3.40 8.58 3.61
CA GLN A 34 4.79 9.00 3.47
C GLN A 34 5.62 8.02 2.64
N THR A 35 5.43 6.72 2.82
CA THR A 35 6.09 5.69 1.99
C THR A 35 5.62 5.79 0.53
N THR A 36 4.33 6.05 0.31
CA THR A 36 3.76 6.14 -1.04
C THR A 36 4.19 7.41 -1.79
N PHE A 37 4.29 8.56 -1.12
CA PHE A 37 4.52 9.86 -1.77
C PHE A 37 5.84 10.53 -1.39
N ASN A 38 6.63 9.92 -0.50
CA ASN A 38 7.84 10.51 0.08
C ASN A 38 7.61 11.91 0.71
N SER A 39 6.41 12.13 1.26
CA SER A 39 6.00 13.38 1.90
C SER A 39 4.88 13.14 2.90
N LEU A 40 4.77 14.03 3.88
CA LEU A 40 3.61 14.04 4.78
C LEU A 40 2.34 14.46 4.02
N PRO A 41 1.14 14.05 4.49
CA PRO A 41 -0.12 14.48 3.90
C PRO A 41 -0.23 16.01 3.91
N PRO A 42 -0.47 16.65 2.77
CA PRO A 42 -0.78 18.09 2.72
C PRO A 42 -2.05 18.43 3.49
N LYS A 43 -2.18 19.69 3.94
CA LYS A 43 -3.33 20.15 4.74
C LYS A 43 -4.69 20.03 4.04
N ASP A 44 -4.69 20.03 2.72
CA ASP A 44 -5.88 19.89 1.86
C ASP A 44 -6.19 18.43 1.50
N VAL A 45 -5.43 17.47 2.02
CA VAL A 45 -5.77 16.06 2.04
C VAL A 45 -6.63 15.78 3.25
N THR A 46 -7.83 15.26 3.05
CA THR A 46 -8.80 14.95 4.10
C THR A 46 -9.37 13.54 3.95
N GLY A 47 -10.00 13.01 5.00
CA GLY A 47 -10.60 11.68 4.97
C GLY A 47 -9.61 10.56 4.66
N LEU A 48 -8.35 10.73 5.06
CA LEU A 48 -7.26 9.81 4.75
C LEU A 48 -7.46 8.46 5.45
N GLN A 49 -7.46 7.41 4.64
CA GLN A 49 -7.42 6.02 5.05
C GLN A 49 -6.28 5.34 4.31
N GLY A 50 -5.57 4.46 4.99
CA GLY A 50 -4.44 3.74 4.41
C GLY A 50 -4.25 2.38 5.06
N ASP A 51 -3.79 1.44 4.26
CA ASP A 51 -3.28 0.13 4.71
C ASP A 51 -2.07 -0.20 3.84
N GLY A 52 -1.01 -0.61 4.47
CA GLY A 52 0.22 -0.91 3.76
C GLY A 52 1.07 -1.89 4.55
N HIS A 53 1.82 -2.69 3.82
CA HIS A 53 2.75 -3.64 4.38
C HIS A 53 4.01 -3.74 3.53
N ALA A 54 5.11 -4.04 4.18
CA ALA A 54 6.37 -4.36 3.55
C ALA A 54 6.73 -5.83 3.81
N PHE A 55 7.31 -6.47 2.82
CA PHE A 55 7.88 -7.80 2.95
C PHE A 55 9.19 -7.87 2.17
N ARG A 56 10.31 -7.96 2.87
CA ARG A 56 11.67 -7.89 2.29
C ARG A 56 11.80 -6.60 1.46
N ASP A 57 11.98 -6.75 0.14
CA ASP A 57 12.26 -5.65 -0.80
C ASP A 57 10.97 -5.15 -1.49
N ASN A 58 9.78 -5.58 -1.01
CA ASN A 58 8.48 -5.20 -1.58
C ASN A 58 7.66 -4.40 -0.58
N SER A 59 6.88 -3.46 -1.09
CA SER A 59 5.87 -2.73 -0.31
C SER A 59 4.58 -2.61 -1.11
N THR A 60 3.46 -2.96 -0.49
CA THR A 60 2.12 -2.81 -1.09
C THR A 60 1.29 -1.87 -0.26
N ASN A 61 0.80 -0.79 -0.87
CA ASN A 61 0.08 0.28 -0.20
C ASN A 61 -1.27 0.54 -0.86
N TYR A 62 -2.29 0.72 -0.03
CA TYR A 62 -3.62 1.18 -0.39
C TYR A 62 -3.91 2.49 0.31
N LEU A 63 -4.33 3.50 -0.43
CA LEU A 63 -4.72 4.81 0.10
C LEU A 63 -6.07 5.22 -0.45
N ARG A 64 -6.87 5.87 0.40
CA ARG A 64 -8.09 6.57 0.04
C ARG A 64 -8.11 7.93 0.72
N PHE A 65 -8.35 9.00 -0.01
CA PHE A 65 -8.41 10.35 0.54
C PHE A 65 -9.16 11.30 -0.39
N ASN A 66 -9.59 12.42 0.17
CA ASN A 66 -10.13 13.53 -0.60
C ASN A 66 -9.05 14.61 -0.78
N ALA A 67 -8.93 15.13 -2.00
CA ALA A 67 -8.02 16.23 -2.31
C ALA A 67 -8.45 16.98 -3.58
N PRO A 68 -8.17 18.31 -3.67
CA PRO A 68 -8.38 19.07 -4.90
C PRO A 68 -7.53 18.55 -6.07
N PRO A 69 -7.94 18.75 -7.33
CA PRO A 69 -7.19 18.26 -8.50
C PRO A 69 -5.74 18.72 -8.55
N ALA A 70 -5.45 19.95 -8.13
CA ALA A 70 -4.09 20.49 -8.08
C ALA A 70 -3.19 19.74 -7.11
N THR A 71 -3.72 19.35 -5.95
CA THR A 71 -3.00 18.56 -4.95
C THR A 71 -2.77 17.14 -5.43
N VAL A 72 -3.78 16.49 -6.03
CA VAL A 72 -3.62 15.17 -6.64
C VAL A 72 -2.51 15.20 -7.70
N LYS A 73 -2.56 16.16 -8.62
CA LYS A 73 -1.53 16.32 -9.67
C LYS A 73 -0.11 16.48 -9.08
N ARG A 74 0.02 17.26 -8.00
CA ARG A 74 1.32 17.45 -7.32
C ARG A 74 1.83 16.16 -6.70
N LEU A 75 0.95 15.37 -6.08
CA LEU A 75 1.30 14.10 -5.42
C LEU A 75 1.69 13.03 -6.42
N VAL A 76 0.90 12.82 -7.49
CA VAL A 76 1.14 11.76 -8.47
C VAL A 76 2.17 12.14 -9.55
N GLY A 77 2.45 13.43 -9.73
CA GLY A 77 3.39 13.91 -10.75
C GLY A 77 2.89 13.69 -12.19
N ASN A 78 3.82 13.39 -13.09
CA ASN A 78 3.55 13.24 -14.52
C ASN A 78 3.77 11.81 -15.05
N THR A 79 3.92 10.83 -14.17
CA THR A 79 4.25 9.45 -14.55
C THR A 79 3.02 8.59 -14.87
N PHE A 80 1.83 9.10 -14.57
CA PHE A 80 0.57 8.38 -14.77
C PHE A 80 -0.05 8.68 -16.13
N ALA A 81 -0.53 7.63 -16.79
CA ALA A 81 -1.32 7.70 -18.01
C ALA A 81 -2.78 7.29 -17.73
N LEU A 82 -3.70 7.89 -18.48
CA LEU A 82 -5.12 7.52 -18.45
C LEU A 82 -5.28 6.07 -18.89
N THR A 83 -6.08 5.31 -18.16
CA THR A 83 -6.38 3.90 -18.45
C THR A 83 -7.88 3.60 -18.34
N THR A 84 -8.27 2.35 -18.57
CA THR A 84 -9.66 1.90 -18.42
C THR A 84 -9.94 1.39 -17.01
N ALA A 85 -11.21 1.33 -16.61
CA ALA A 85 -11.62 0.69 -15.36
C ALA A 85 -11.25 -0.80 -15.32
N ALA A 86 -11.27 -1.49 -16.44
CA ALA A 86 -10.87 -2.89 -16.54
C ALA A 86 -9.36 -3.05 -16.27
N THR A 87 -8.50 -2.31 -16.98
CA THR A 87 -7.04 -2.32 -16.78
C THR A 87 -6.67 -1.93 -15.34
N PHE A 88 -7.34 -0.92 -14.77
CA PHE A 88 -7.16 -0.53 -13.38
C PHE A 88 -7.46 -1.70 -12.43
N LYS A 89 -8.59 -2.38 -12.61
CA LYS A 89 -8.98 -3.52 -11.77
C LYS A 89 -8.02 -4.71 -11.92
N ASP A 90 -7.62 -5.00 -13.14
CA ASP A 90 -6.74 -6.14 -13.44
C ASP A 90 -5.29 -5.92 -12.93
N GLY A 91 -4.87 -4.66 -12.80
CA GLY A 91 -3.55 -4.31 -12.29
C GLY A 91 -3.41 -4.41 -10.78
N ILE A 92 -4.52 -4.53 -10.04
CA ILE A 92 -4.48 -4.61 -8.58
C ILE A 92 -4.43 -6.08 -8.17
N SER A 93 -3.35 -6.46 -7.52
CA SER A 93 -3.12 -7.83 -7.05
C SER A 93 -3.44 -7.96 -5.55
N GLY A 94 -3.78 -9.19 -5.15
CA GLY A 94 -3.97 -9.53 -3.75
C GLY A 94 -5.33 -9.14 -3.18
N GLN A 95 -5.43 -9.19 -1.85
CA GLN A 95 -6.67 -8.91 -1.13
C GLN A 95 -6.72 -7.42 -0.77
N THR A 96 -7.68 -6.70 -1.34
CA THR A 96 -7.89 -5.29 -1.07
C THR A 96 -8.58 -5.07 0.29
N PRO A 97 -8.27 -3.98 1.01
CA PRO A 97 -9.00 -3.60 2.21
C PRO A 97 -10.51 -3.38 1.92
N THR A 98 -11.37 -3.72 2.85
CA THR A 98 -12.84 -3.65 2.67
C THR A 98 -13.36 -2.24 2.39
N TRP A 99 -12.65 -1.21 2.88
CA TRP A 99 -12.97 0.21 2.68
C TRP A 99 -12.43 0.76 1.35
N TRP A 100 -11.50 0.06 0.69
CA TRP A 100 -10.87 0.49 -0.56
C TRP A 100 -11.71 -0.03 -1.74
N ARG A 101 -12.70 0.76 -2.16
CA ARG A 101 -13.68 0.39 -3.18
C ARG A 101 -13.84 1.50 -4.22
N PRO A 102 -12.90 1.62 -5.17
CA PRO A 102 -13.05 2.56 -6.26
C PRO A 102 -14.26 2.20 -7.11
N THR A 103 -15.10 3.20 -7.39
CA THR A 103 -16.35 3.02 -8.14
C THR A 103 -16.23 3.74 -9.48
N ALA A 104 -16.59 3.06 -10.56
CA ALA A 104 -16.69 3.68 -11.87
C ALA A 104 -17.98 4.51 -11.95
N SER A 105 -17.84 5.78 -12.30
CA SER A 105 -18.94 6.71 -12.57
C SER A 105 -18.57 7.59 -13.78
N SER A 106 -19.50 8.42 -14.24
CA SER A 106 -19.23 9.37 -15.33
C SER A 106 -18.16 10.43 -14.97
N THR A 107 -17.90 10.63 -13.67
CA THR A 107 -16.93 11.61 -13.15
C THR A 107 -15.64 10.97 -12.67
N THR A 108 -15.55 9.64 -12.68
CA THR A 108 -14.36 8.88 -12.26
C THR A 108 -13.45 8.60 -13.46
N LYS A 109 -12.17 8.97 -13.33
CA LYS A 109 -11.10 8.60 -14.26
C LYS A 109 -10.14 7.66 -13.60
N PHE A 110 -9.54 6.75 -14.39
CA PHE A 110 -8.59 5.75 -13.96
C PHE A 110 -7.24 5.98 -14.59
N TYR A 111 -6.18 5.75 -13.84
CA TYR A 111 -4.80 6.00 -14.24
C TYR A 111 -3.89 4.86 -13.81
N SER A 112 -2.84 4.61 -14.59
CA SER A 112 -1.80 3.63 -14.28
C SER A 112 -0.41 4.20 -14.54
N SER A 113 0.58 3.70 -13.82
CA SER A 113 1.98 4.06 -13.99
C SER A 113 2.88 2.87 -13.65
N THR A 114 3.90 2.64 -14.46
CA THR A 114 5.04 1.76 -14.15
C THR A 114 6.28 2.55 -13.72
N GLY A 115 6.17 3.87 -13.69
CA GLY A 115 7.26 4.79 -13.36
C GLY A 115 7.03 5.59 -12.07
N PHE A 116 6.02 5.25 -11.29
CA PHE A 116 5.76 5.87 -9.99
C PHE A 116 6.41 5.04 -8.88
N HIS A 117 7.60 5.43 -8.47
CA HIS A 117 8.36 4.73 -7.42
C HIS A 117 9.16 5.72 -6.56
N PRO A 118 8.48 6.50 -5.70
CA PRO A 118 9.11 7.57 -4.94
C PRO A 118 10.08 7.08 -3.86
N THR A 119 9.94 5.86 -3.37
CA THR A 119 10.74 5.28 -2.28
C THR A 119 11.44 3.96 -2.62
N PHE A 120 11.09 3.33 -3.74
CA PHE A 120 11.68 2.09 -4.25
C PHE A 120 12.24 2.29 -5.64
N SER A 121 13.05 1.34 -6.14
CA SER A 121 13.67 1.44 -7.48
C SER A 121 12.66 1.25 -8.60
N SER A 122 11.61 0.46 -8.35
CA SER A 122 10.57 0.11 -9.32
C SER A 122 9.21 0.05 -8.63
N GLY A 123 8.15 0.06 -9.42
CA GLY A 123 6.79 -0.11 -8.89
C GLY A 123 5.71 0.09 -9.92
N ASP A 124 4.59 -0.59 -9.69
CA ASP A 124 3.34 -0.39 -10.41
C ASP A 124 2.37 0.38 -9.55
N ALA A 125 1.73 1.39 -10.11
CA ALA A 125 0.76 2.20 -9.40
C ALA A 125 -0.50 2.40 -10.22
N TYR A 126 -1.62 2.41 -9.52
CA TYR A 126 -2.93 2.65 -10.10
C TYR A 126 -3.71 3.61 -9.21
N TYR A 127 -4.34 4.62 -9.78
CA TYR A 127 -5.28 5.43 -9.02
C TYR A 127 -6.55 5.75 -9.81
N SER A 128 -7.65 5.91 -9.08
CA SER A 128 -8.88 6.50 -9.58
C SER A 128 -9.10 7.86 -8.95
N TYR A 129 -9.67 8.79 -9.71
CA TYR A 129 -10.06 10.11 -9.24
C TYR A 129 -11.48 10.42 -9.66
N ASP A 130 -12.37 10.58 -8.68
CA ASP A 130 -13.71 11.11 -8.89
C ASP A 130 -13.69 12.62 -8.71
N SER A 131 -13.92 13.36 -9.79
CA SER A 131 -13.83 14.82 -9.78
C SER A 131 -14.94 15.51 -9.00
N ASN A 132 -16.13 14.90 -8.86
CA ASN A 132 -17.23 15.46 -8.08
C ASN A 132 -17.00 15.30 -6.59
N ALA A 133 -16.60 14.11 -6.16
CA ALA A 133 -16.30 13.83 -4.77
C ALA A 133 -14.90 14.27 -4.35
N GLN A 134 -14.05 14.68 -5.31
CA GLN A 134 -12.61 14.92 -5.12
C GLN A 134 -11.92 13.74 -4.43
N LEU A 135 -12.34 12.51 -4.75
CA LEU A 135 -11.97 11.28 -4.07
C LEU A 135 -10.93 10.50 -4.87
N VAL A 136 -9.83 10.19 -4.20
CA VAL A 136 -8.75 9.35 -4.71
C VAL A 136 -8.81 7.97 -4.07
N HIS A 137 -8.64 6.93 -4.88
CA HIS A 137 -8.21 5.61 -4.43
C HIS A 137 -6.90 5.31 -5.14
N LEU A 138 -5.85 5.04 -4.38
CA LEU A 138 -4.53 4.74 -4.93
C LEU A 138 -4.05 3.37 -4.42
N TYR A 139 -3.52 2.58 -5.32
CA TYR A 139 -2.77 1.36 -5.07
C TYR A 139 -1.35 1.54 -5.59
N TRP A 140 -0.39 1.12 -4.81
CA TRP A 140 1.01 1.10 -5.20
C TRP A 140 1.68 -0.18 -4.71
N ASP A 141 2.42 -0.81 -5.60
CA ASP A 141 3.24 -1.98 -5.34
C ASP A 141 4.66 -1.68 -5.81
N GLY A 142 5.56 -1.46 -4.84
CA GLY A 142 6.94 -1.08 -5.09
C GLY A 142 7.91 -2.20 -4.71
N TRP A 143 9.04 -2.28 -5.44
CA TRP A 143 10.11 -3.25 -5.19
C TRP A 143 11.49 -2.68 -5.56
N ASP A 144 12.54 -3.21 -4.90
CA ASP A 144 13.96 -2.97 -5.16
C ASP A 144 14.63 -4.11 -5.94
#